data_363266f04b472cfbfc3b3bbcc4d06435
#
_entry.id   363266f04b472cfbfc3b3bbcc4d06435
#
_cell.length_a   1.000
_cell.length_b   1.000
_cell.length_c   1.000
_cell.angle_alpha   90.00
_cell.angle_beta   90.00
_cell.angle_gamma   90.00
#
_symmetry.space_group_name_H-M   'P 1'
#
loop_
_entity.id
_entity.type
_entity.pdbx_description
1 polymer ?
#
loop_
_entity_poly.entity_id
_entity_poly.type
_entity_poly.pdbx_seq_one_letter_code
_entity_poly.pdbx_strand_id
1 'polypeptide(L)'
;MDRPKTELAYRVPASKFTRRKLDSNEKQEDIKGLDTTIDWKNTGDNSYDGEKLKLLVHDESGKWERPSNILNNWRVTKTCLRLGSRIIGKCMMGSTSNALDKGGDNFKKLYYASDVTRRNSNGQTASGLYSLFIPMEWNYEGYIDSYGLPVFDTPKEPVEDPYGLPIKQGVIEFWDNEVAGLKDDQDGLNEFYRQFPRTEQHAFRDEAKASLFNLTKIYQQIDHNESMAASTLITRGNFQWENGIKDTRVVFMPHKDGRFHVSWIPPIGMQNRVISKNGTNYPGN
;
A
#
# COMPACT_ATOMS: atom_id res chain seq x y z
N MET A 1 -22.39 29.70 3.86
CA MET A 1 -22.65 28.28 3.55
C MET A 1 -23.48 27.74 4.69
N ASP A 2 -24.76 27.48 4.45
CA ASP A 2 -25.55 26.76 5.44
C ASP A 2 -24.98 25.36 5.56
N ARG A 3 -24.65 24.96 6.79
CA ARG A 3 -24.23 23.58 7.06
C ARG A 3 -25.38 22.66 6.64
N PRO A 4 -25.15 21.64 5.83
CA PRO A 4 -26.18 20.67 5.54
C PRO A 4 -26.66 20.12 6.89
N LYS A 5 -27.94 20.16 7.16
CA LYS A 5 -28.52 19.41 8.25
C LYS A 5 -28.38 17.95 7.89
N THR A 6 -27.31 17.33 8.32
CA THR A 6 -27.18 15.88 8.36
C THR A 6 -28.15 15.40 9.44
N GLU A 7 -29.38 15.14 9.08
CA GLU A 7 -30.17 14.21 9.87
C GLU A 7 -29.52 12.85 9.68
N LEU A 8 -28.67 12.47 10.62
CA LEU A 8 -28.26 11.09 10.86
C LEU A 8 -29.47 10.30 11.35
N ALA A 9 -30.59 10.42 10.66
CA ALA A 9 -31.72 9.58 10.90
C ALA A 9 -31.39 8.22 10.29
N TYR A 10 -31.38 7.21 11.11
CA TYR A 10 -31.19 5.78 10.80
C TYR A 10 -32.02 5.28 9.58
N ARG A 11 -32.88 6.08 9.02
CA ARG A 11 -33.82 5.71 7.94
C ARG A 11 -33.68 6.52 6.64
N VAL A 12 -32.96 7.63 6.61
CA VAL A 12 -32.78 8.43 5.40
C VAL A 12 -31.34 8.96 5.34
N PRO A 13 -30.38 8.12 4.97
CA PRO A 13 -28.98 8.52 4.91
C PRO A 13 -28.67 9.33 3.64
N ALA A 14 -29.31 10.49 3.50
CA ALA A 14 -29.07 11.36 2.37
C ALA A 14 -29.04 12.82 2.79
N SER A 15 -28.04 13.54 2.29
CA SER A 15 -27.94 15.00 2.41
C SER A 15 -28.13 15.61 1.03
N LYS A 16 -29.16 16.44 0.89
CA LYS A 16 -29.42 17.16 -0.34
C LYS A 16 -28.89 18.59 -0.23
N PHE A 17 -28.04 18.98 -1.17
CA PHE A 17 -27.50 20.33 -1.26
C PHE A 17 -28.43 21.18 -2.14
N THR A 18 -29.14 22.11 -1.51
CA THR A 18 -29.96 23.09 -2.20
C THR A 18 -29.37 24.49 -1.98
N ARG A 19 -29.43 25.33 -3.00
CA ARG A 19 -29.09 26.73 -2.88
C ARG A 19 -30.37 27.49 -2.48
N ARG A 20 -30.34 28.15 -1.32
CA ARG A 20 -31.43 28.99 -0.84
C ARG A 20 -31.04 30.44 -0.89
N LYS A 21 -31.97 31.30 -1.32
CA LYS A 21 -31.87 32.76 -1.20
C LYS A 21 -32.89 33.22 -0.19
N LEU A 22 -32.47 34.08 0.76
CA LEU A 22 -33.40 34.82 1.62
C LEU A 22 -33.94 35.99 0.82
N ASP A 23 -35.24 36.06 0.67
CA ASP A 23 -35.90 37.25 0.16
C ASP A 23 -35.98 38.33 1.27
N SER A 24 -36.14 39.60 0.87
CA SER A 24 -36.27 40.75 1.75
C SER A 24 -37.39 40.65 2.78
N ASN A 25 -38.30 39.69 2.63
CA ASN A 25 -39.42 39.38 3.52
C ASN A 25 -39.21 38.12 4.36
N GLU A 26 -37.95 37.63 4.53
CA GLU A 26 -37.61 36.40 5.26
C GLU A 26 -38.23 35.11 4.70
N LYS A 27 -38.85 35.14 3.53
CA LYS A 27 -39.28 33.93 2.85
C LYS A 27 -38.08 33.24 2.18
N GLN A 28 -37.88 32.00 2.54
CA GLN A 28 -36.89 31.17 1.89
C GLN A 28 -37.44 30.69 0.52
N GLU A 29 -36.88 31.19 -0.58
CA GLU A 29 -37.12 30.63 -1.90
C GLU A 29 -36.06 29.56 -2.22
N ASP A 30 -36.52 28.39 -2.59
CA ASP A 30 -35.62 27.33 -3.12
C ASP A 30 -35.17 27.72 -4.53
N ILE A 31 -33.96 28.24 -4.65
CA ILE A 31 -33.37 28.49 -5.94
C ILE A 31 -32.85 27.11 -6.45
N LYS A 32 -33.12 26.82 -7.72
CA LYS A 32 -32.59 25.63 -8.40
C LYS A 32 -31.09 25.51 -8.18
N GLY A 33 -30.70 24.62 -7.27
CA GLY A 33 -29.33 24.21 -7.06
C GLY A 33 -28.94 23.14 -8.07
N LEU A 34 -27.73 22.59 -7.92
CA LEU A 34 -27.24 21.48 -8.74
C LEU A 34 -27.97 20.15 -8.44
N ASP A 35 -28.92 20.14 -7.51
CA ASP A 35 -29.64 18.96 -7.01
C ASP A 35 -28.69 17.77 -6.65
N THR A 36 -27.52 18.13 -6.14
CA THR A 36 -26.53 17.14 -5.74
C THR A 36 -26.98 16.47 -4.44
N THR A 37 -27.07 15.17 -4.47
CA THR A 37 -27.32 14.34 -3.29
C THR A 37 -26.04 13.61 -2.89
N ILE A 38 -25.71 13.65 -1.60
CA ILE A 38 -24.71 12.79 -0.98
C ILE A 38 -25.46 11.86 -0.04
N ASP A 39 -25.29 10.58 -0.26
CA ASP A 39 -25.85 9.55 0.60
C ASP A 39 -24.78 8.50 0.96
N TRP A 40 -25.14 7.59 1.82
CA TRP A 40 -24.29 6.47 2.20
C TRP A 40 -25.13 5.19 2.32
N LYS A 41 -24.50 4.06 2.13
CA LYS A 41 -25.10 2.74 2.31
C LYS A 41 -24.17 1.87 3.13
N ASN A 42 -24.75 0.98 3.92
CA ASN A 42 -23.98 -0.05 4.60
C ASN A 42 -23.24 -0.93 3.59
N THR A 43 -22.06 -1.37 4.00
CA THR A 43 -21.21 -2.26 3.21
C THR A 43 -21.95 -3.54 2.85
N GLY A 44 -22.01 -3.85 1.57
CA GLY A 44 -22.64 -5.07 1.03
C GLY A 44 -22.24 -5.26 -0.41
N ASP A 45 -22.26 -6.50 -0.89
CA ASP A 45 -21.82 -6.84 -2.24
C ASP A 45 -22.63 -6.10 -3.34
N ASN A 46 -23.92 -5.84 -3.08
CA ASN A 46 -24.84 -5.20 -4.02
C ASN A 46 -25.22 -3.77 -3.63
N SER A 47 -24.46 -3.11 -2.75
CA SER A 47 -24.71 -1.71 -2.42
C SER A 47 -24.64 -0.84 -3.67
N TYR A 48 -25.64 0.05 -3.88
CA TYR A 48 -25.77 0.92 -5.06
C TYR A 48 -26.04 0.19 -6.40
N ASP A 49 -26.35 -1.11 -6.39
CA ASP A 49 -26.72 -1.79 -7.64
C ASP A 49 -27.89 -1.11 -8.36
N GLY A 50 -27.74 -0.91 -9.68
CA GLY A 50 -28.73 -0.23 -10.51
C GLY A 50 -28.69 1.30 -10.49
N GLU A 51 -27.96 1.93 -9.57
CA GLU A 51 -27.85 3.38 -9.49
C GLU A 51 -26.81 3.96 -10.46
N LYS A 52 -26.87 5.28 -10.70
CA LYS A 52 -25.87 6.00 -11.50
C LYS A 52 -25.21 7.07 -10.65
N LEU A 53 -23.92 6.89 -10.41
CA LEU A 53 -23.13 7.69 -9.50
C LEU A 53 -22.11 8.56 -10.24
N LYS A 54 -21.90 9.78 -9.74
CA LYS A 54 -20.82 10.67 -10.20
C LYS A 54 -19.53 10.45 -9.42
N LEU A 55 -19.65 10.15 -8.14
CA LEU A 55 -18.55 9.79 -7.26
C LEU A 55 -19.00 8.67 -6.35
N LEU A 56 -18.19 7.64 -6.25
CA LEU A 56 -18.31 6.56 -5.29
C LEU A 56 -17.07 6.56 -4.41
N VAL A 57 -17.26 6.60 -3.10
CA VAL A 57 -16.18 6.49 -2.13
C VAL A 57 -16.38 5.21 -1.34
N HIS A 58 -15.39 4.34 -1.38
CA HIS A 58 -15.31 3.18 -0.49
C HIS A 58 -14.35 3.54 0.64
N ASP A 59 -14.89 3.62 1.83
CA ASP A 59 -14.11 3.86 3.04
C ASP A 59 -13.69 2.54 3.66
N GLU A 60 -12.45 2.46 4.13
CA GLU A 60 -11.85 1.29 4.80
C GLU A 60 -12.07 -0.04 4.05
N SER A 61 -12.04 -0.01 2.72
CA SER A 61 -12.38 -1.17 1.88
C SER A 61 -11.44 -2.38 2.05
N GLY A 62 -10.23 -2.16 2.53
CA GLY A 62 -9.27 -3.21 2.93
C GLY A 62 -9.63 -3.91 4.23
N LYS A 63 -10.55 -3.33 5.02
CA LYS A 63 -11.01 -3.87 6.31
C LYS A 63 -12.41 -4.50 6.24
N TRP A 64 -12.99 -4.63 5.04
CA TRP A 64 -14.30 -5.26 4.90
C TRP A 64 -14.22 -6.75 5.18
N GLU A 65 -14.82 -7.14 6.30
CA GLU A 65 -14.89 -8.53 6.75
C GLU A 65 -16.06 -9.27 6.09
N ARG A 66 -15.97 -10.59 6.09
CA ARG A 66 -17.04 -11.45 5.59
C ARG A 66 -18.37 -11.18 6.34
N PRO A 67 -19.53 -11.25 5.66
CA PRO A 67 -19.72 -11.78 4.30
C PRO A 67 -19.40 -10.82 3.19
N SER A 68 -19.17 -9.53 3.45
CA SER A 68 -18.88 -8.52 2.43
C SER A 68 -17.55 -8.78 1.74
N ASN A 69 -17.50 -8.54 0.42
CA ASN A 69 -16.33 -8.78 -0.40
C ASN A 69 -16.12 -7.63 -1.37
N ILE A 70 -15.01 -6.91 -1.22
CA ILE A 70 -14.68 -5.75 -2.05
C ILE A 70 -14.58 -6.11 -3.55
N LEU A 71 -14.13 -7.32 -3.91
CA LEU A 71 -14.07 -7.74 -5.30
C LEU A 71 -15.47 -7.91 -5.91
N ASN A 72 -16.40 -8.50 -5.16
CA ASN A 72 -17.78 -8.66 -5.61
C ASN A 72 -18.47 -7.31 -5.68
N ASN A 73 -18.36 -6.51 -4.64
CA ASN A 73 -18.92 -5.16 -4.63
C ASN A 73 -18.38 -4.33 -5.80
N TRP A 74 -17.07 -4.37 -6.08
CA TRP A 74 -16.49 -3.63 -7.19
C TRP A 74 -17.01 -4.11 -8.56
N ARG A 75 -17.26 -5.39 -8.75
CA ARG A 75 -17.88 -5.91 -9.98
C ARG A 75 -19.23 -5.28 -10.25
N VAL A 76 -20.02 -5.07 -9.21
CA VAL A 76 -21.35 -4.45 -9.29
C VAL A 76 -21.20 -2.93 -9.42
N THR A 77 -20.52 -2.29 -8.48
CA THR A 77 -20.51 -0.82 -8.36
C THR A 77 -19.77 -0.10 -9.48
N LYS A 78 -18.80 -0.74 -10.13
CA LYS A 78 -18.18 -0.15 -11.34
C LYS A 78 -19.16 0.09 -12.47
N THR A 79 -20.28 -0.65 -12.52
CA THR A 79 -21.34 -0.44 -13.53
C THR A 79 -22.17 0.81 -13.23
N CYS A 80 -22.25 1.20 -11.96
CA CYS A 80 -22.92 2.42 -11.50
C CYS A 80 -22.22 3.70 -11.99
N LEU A 81 -20.91 3.59 -12.29
CA LEU A 81 -20.07 4.69 -12.78
C LEU A 81 -20.09 4.82 -14.32
N ARG A 82 -20.91 4.03 -14.99
CA ARG A 82 -20.99 3.98 -16.46
C ARG A 82 -22.41 4.16 -16.97
N LEU A 83 -22.49 4.74 -18.15
CA LEU A 83 -23.69 4.76 -18.98
C LEU A 83 -23.34 4.08 -20.31
N GLY A 84 -23.64 2.80 -20.44
CA GLY A 84 -23.13 1.98 -21.52
C GLY A 84 -21.61 1.90 -21.51
N SER A 85 -20.97 2.26 -22.62
CA SER A 85 -19.50 2.31 -22.73
C SER A 85 -18.87 3.56 -22.12
N ARG A 86 -19.68 4.61 -21.87
CA ARG A 86 -19.19 5.90 -21.37
C ARG A 86 -19.02 5.87 -19.86
N ILE A 87 -17.85 6.26 -19.37
CA ILE A 87 -17.59 6.50 -17.94
C ILE A 87 -18.20 7.86 -17.57
N ILE A 88 -19.08 7.88 -16.57
CA ILE A 88 -19.79 9.07 -16.08
C ILE A 88 -19.43 9.44 -14.65
N GLY A 89 -18.82 8.55 -13.92
CA GLY A 89 -18.43 8.73 -12.53
C GLY A 89 -17.03 8.24 -12.23
N LYS A 90 -16.56 8.55 -11.04
CA LYS A 90 -15.23 8.18 -10.51
C LYS A 90 -15.38 7.40 -9.22
N CYS A 91 -14.39 6.58 -8.91
CA CYS A 91 -14.30 5.87 -7.63
C CYS A 91 -13.01 6.24 -6.92
N MET A 92 -13.11 6.39 -5.61
CA MET A 92 -11.99 6.50 -4.69
C MET A 92 -12.13 5.40 -3.63
N MET A 93 -11.06 4.67 -3.39
CA MET A 93 -10.98 3.65 -2.33
C MET A 93 -9.79 3.98 -1.46
N GLY A 94 -10.04 4.36 -0.20
CA GLY A 94 -9.00 4.60 0.80
C GLY A 94 -9.06 3.53 1.88
N SER A 95 -7.92 2.95 2.25
CA SER A 95 -7.85 1.98 3.34
C SER A 95 -6.43 1.68 3.76
N THR A 96 -6.25 1.26 5.00
CA THR A 96 -5.17 0.36 5.41
C THR A 96 -5.60 -1.10 5.17
N SER A 97 -4.65 -2.02 5.10
CA SER A 97 -4.96 -3.43 4.87
C SER A 97 -5.33 -4.13 6.17
N ASN A 98 -6.29 -5.04 6.10
CA ASN A 98 -6.58 -5.99 7.19
C ASN A 98 -5.70 -7.25 7.03
N ALA A 99 -5.70 -8.12 8.04
CA ALA A 99 -5.14 -9.46 7.93
C ALA A 99 -5.75 -10.20 6.74
N LEU A 100 -4.95 -10.99 6.03
CA LEU A 100 -5.38 -11.59 4.76
C LEU A 100 -6.56 -12.56 4.93
N ASP A 101 -6.62 -13.29 6.04
CA ASP A 101 -7.71 -14.19 6.39
C ASP A 101 -9.02 -13.47 6.76
N LYS A 102 -8.93 -12.19 7.16
CA LYS A 102 -10.08 -11.34 7.52
C LYS A 102 -10.58 -10.45 6.36
N GLY A 103 -10.21 -10.75 5.12
CA GLY A 103 -10.66 -10.02 3.93
C GLY A 103 -9.61 -9.15 3.27
N GLY A 104 -8.45 -8.93 3.91
CA GLY A 104 -7.33 -8.19 3.33
C GLY A 104 -6.78 -8.81 2.03
N ASP A 105 -6.94 -10.11 1.84
CA ASP A 105 -6.56 -10.81 0.61
C ASP A 105 -7.34 -10.32 -0.62
N ASN A 106 -8.61 -10.01 -0.46
CA ASN A 106 -9.45 -9.48 -1.54
C ASN A 106 -9.04 -8.06 -1.92
N PHE A 107 -8.71 -7.23 -0.92
CA PHE A 107 -8.21 -5.89 -1.16
C PHE A 107 -6.83 -5.92 -1.83
N LYS A 108 -5.93 -6.78 -1.36
CA LYS A 108 -4.61 -7.04 -1.97
C LYS A 108 -4.75 -7.42 -3.46
N LYS A 109 -5.65 -8.36 -3.77
CA LYS A 109 -5.93 -8.76 -5.17
C LYS A 109 -6.42 -7.58 -6.02
N LEU A 110 -7.32 -6.76 -5.47
CA LEU A 110 -7.83 -5.58 -6.16
C LEU A 110 -6.74 -4.53 -6.37
N TYR A 111 -5.91 -4.31 -5.36
CA TYR A 111 -4.78 -3.38 -5.42
C TYR A 111 -3.80 -3.75 -6.53
N TYR A 112 -3.34 -4.99 -6.59
CA TYR A 112 -2.41 -5.44 -7.64
C TYR A 112 -3.07 -5.55 -9.03
N ALA A 113 -4.38 -5.80 -9.10
CA ALA A 113 -5.13 -5.69 -10.35
C ALA A 113 -5.27 -4.24 -10.85
N SER A 114 -4.92 -3.28 -10.01
CA SER A 114 -4.95 -1.83 -10.29
C SER A 114 -3.57 -1.24 -10.60
N ASP A 115 -2.56 -2.09 -10.79
CA ASP A 115 -1.18 -1.69 -11.06
C ASP A 115 -1.09 -0.82 -12.33
N VAL A 116 -0.65 0.42 -12.14
CA VAL A 116 -0.55 1.44 -13.20
C VAL A 116 0.50 1.10 -14.27
N THR A 117 1.42 0.19 -13.98
CA THR A 117 2.45 -0.27 -14.93
C THR A 117 1.92 -1.36 -15.86
N ARG A 118 0.81 -2.01 -15.51
CA ARG A 118 0.20 -3.14 -16.24
C ARG A 118 -1.12 -2.72 -16.87
N ARG A 119 -1.03 -1.94 -17.95
CA ARG A 119 -2.20 -1.46 -18.69
C ARG A 119 -2.39 -2.24 -19.98
N ASN A 120 -3.66 -2.43 -20.36
CA ASN A 120 -4.02 -2.97 -21.67
C ASN A 120 -3.83 -1.92 -22.79
N SER A 121 -4.09 -2.31 -24.02
CA SER A 121 -3.98 -1.41 -25.20
C SER A 121 -4.84 -0.14 -25.10
N ASN A 122 -5.90 -0.15 -24.28
CA ASN A 122 -6.79 0.99 -24.06
C ASN A 122 -6.33 1.84 -22.84
N GLY A 123 -5.16 1.58 -22.27
CA GLY A 123 -4.61 2.29 -21.14
C GLY A 123 -5.25 1.96 -19.78
N GLN A 124 -6.08 0.92 -19.71
CA GLN A 124 -6.78 0.52 -18.49
C GLN A 124 -6.06 -0.62 -17.79
N THR A 125 -6.07 -0.58 -16.45
CA THR A 125 -5.66 -1.70 -15.60
C THR A 125 -6.71 -2.82 -15.61
N ALA A 126 -6.38 -3.99 -15.10
CA ALA A 126 -7.31 -5.14 -15.03
C ALA A 126 -8.57 -4.83 -14.21
N SER A 127 -8.47 -4.05 -13.15
CA SER A 127 -9.61 -3.62 -12.32
C SER A 127 -10.38 -2.44 -12.91
N GLY A 128 -9.71 -1.60 -13.70
CA GLY A 128 -10.17 -0.27 -14.13
C GLY A 128 -9.92 0.84 -13.11
N LEU A 129 -9.29 0.51 -11.96
CA LEU A 129 -8.78 1.45 -10.95
C LEU A 129 -7.27 1.64 -11.13
N TYR A 130 -6.72 2.63 -10.46
CA TYR A 130 -5.27 2.89 -10.42
C TYR A 130 -4.81 2.87 -8.97
N SER A 131 -3.90 1.95 -8.65
CA SER A 131 -3.32 1.86 -7.30
C SER A 131 -2.40 3.03 -7.02
N LEU A 132 -2.50 3.53 -5.79
CA LEU A 132 -1.60 4.53 -5.21
C LEU A 132 -1.24 4.05 -3.81
N PHE A 133 0.04 3.92 -3.53
CA PHE A 133 0.55 3.66 -2.20
C PHE A 133 1.07 4.97 -1.61
N ILE A 134 0.66 5.27 -0.39
CA ILE A 134 1.16 6.42 0.37
C ILE A 134 1.84 5.85 1.61
N PRO A 135 3.18 5.94 1.70
CA PRO A 135 3.90 5.52 2.89
C PRO A 135 3.46 6.32 4.13
N MET A 136 3.46 5.68 5.29
CA MET A 136 2.98 6.29 6.53
C MET A 136 3.71 7.58 6.89
N GLU A 137 5.01 7.65 6.62
CA GLU A 137 5.85 8.80 6.94
C GLU A 137 5.44 10.10 6.25
N TRP A 138 4.63 10.01 5.19
CA TRP A 138 4.16 11.19 4.45
C TRP A 138 3.05 11.96 5.15
N ASN A 139 2.32 11.31 6.04
CA ASN A 139 1.17 11.93 6.71
C ASN A 139 0.92 11.37 8.10
N TYR A 140 1.98 11.10 8.85
CA TYR A 140 1.84 10.59 10.21
C TYR A 140 1.54 11.73 11.18
N GLU A 141 0.45 11.57 11.93
CA GLU A 141 -0.03 12.58 12.87
C GLU A 141 1.05 12.91 13.93
N GLY A 142 1.26 14.20 14.20
CA GLY A 142 2.29 14.67 15.10
C GLY A 142 3.68 14.84 14.49
N TYR A 143 3.87 14.47 13.21
CA TYR A 143 5.12 14.59 12.47
C TYR A 143 4.99 15.45 11.21
N ILE A 144 3.98 16.31 11.19
CA ILE A 144 3.78 17.29 10.12
C ILE A 144 4.09 18.67 10.69
N ASP A 145 4.95 19.43 10.04
CA ASP A 145 5.33 20.77 10.48
C ASP A 145 4.22 21.82 10.22
N SER A 146 4.42 23.02 10.71
CA SER A 146 3.48 24.13 10.55
C SER A 146 3.26 24.55 9.09
N TYR A 147 4.08 24.12 8.16
CA TYR A 147 3.92 24.32 6.72
C TYR A 147 3.20 23.17 6.01
N GLY A 148 2.84 22.11 6.75
CA GLY A 148 2.20 20.91 6.21
C GLY A 148 3.17 19.92 5.58
N LEU A 149 4.47 20.01 5.88
CA LEU A 149 5.50 19.10 5.37
C LEU A 149 5.83 18.01 6.41
N PRO A 150 6.05 16.76 5.97
CA PRO A 150 6.44 15.68 6.87
C PRO A 150 7.89 15.87 7.36
N VAL A 151 8.09 15.63 8.66
CA VAL A 151 9.41 15.65 9.31
C VAL A 151 9.97 14.23 9.29
N PHE A 152 10.68 13.87 8.22
CA PHE A 152 11.22 12.51 8.01
C PHE A 152 12.32 12.19 9.00
N ASP A 153 13.38 12.99 8.98
CA ASP A 153 14.56 12.81 9.83
C ASP A 153 14.46 13.68 11.09
N THR A 154 15.12 13.25 12.14
CA THR A 154 15.20 14.03 13.38
C THR A 154 15.86 15.38 13.11
N PRO A 155 15.15 16.49 13.32
CA PRO A 155 15.66 17.81 13.01
C PRO A 155 16.75 18.21 14.01
N LYS A 156 17.77 18.95 13.56
CA LYS A 156 18.83 19.48 14.43
C LYS A 156 18.31 20.44 15.49
N GLU A 157 17.29 21.21 15.12
CA GLU A 157 16.54 22.09 16.00
C GLU A 157 15.07 21.71 15.90
N PRO A 158 14.31 21.72 17.01
CA PRO A 158 12.88 21.38 16.98
C PRO A 158 12.12 22.29 16.00
N VAL A 159 11.28 21.69 15.18
CA VAL A 159 10.32 22.40 14.31
C VAL A 159 8.94 22.39 14.97
N GLU A 160 8.10 23.36 14.65
CA GLU A 160 6.75 23.43 15.22
C GLU A 160 5.74 22.72 14.31
N ASP A 161 4.82 22.00 14.93
CA ASP A 161 3.64 21.45 14.27
C ASP A 161 2.59 22.56 14.00
N PRO A 162 1.46 22.27 13.31
CA PRO A 162 0.39 23.24 13.05
C PRO A 162 -0.25 23.83 14.31
N TYR A 163 -0.03 23.22 15.48
CA TYR A 163 -0.56 23.68 16.77
C TYR A 163 0.49 24.41 17.61
N GLY A 164 1.71 24.59 17.09
CA GLY A 164 2.82 25.22 17.80
C GLY A 164 3.53 24.30 18.79
N LEU A 165 3.33 22.98 18.70
CA LEU A 165 4.04 22.00 19.52
C LEU A 165 5.37 21.59 18.86
N PRO A 166 6.46 21.44 19.64
CA PRO A 166 7.76 21.13 19.08
C PRO A 166 7.87 19.66 18.68
N ILE A 167 8.20 19.42 17.41
CA ILE A 167 8.60 18.10 16.87
C ILE A 167 10.12 17.99 17.07
N LYS A 168 10.55 17.07 17.94
CA LYS A 168 11.97 16.85 18.31
C LYS A 168 12.58 15.63 17.65
N GLN A 169 11.79 14.73 17.12
CA GLN A 169 12.18 13.47 16.51
C GLN A 169 11.58 13.34 15.13
N GLY A 170 12.28 12.73 14.19
CA GLY A 170 11.76 12.40 12.88
C GLY A 170 10.85 11.16 12.91
N VAL A 171 9.89 11.10 11.99
CA VAL A 171 8.94 10.00 11.90
C VAL A 171 9.61 8.66 11.59
N ILE A 172 10.73 8.68 10.86
CA ILE A 172 11.50 7.45 10.54
C ILE A 172 12.11 6.86 11.80
N GLU A 173 12.77 7.69 12.63
CA GLU A 173 13.35 7.24 13.90
C GLU A 173 12.26 6.76 14.87
N PHE A 174 11.11 7.44 14.92
CA PHE A 174 9.95 6.97 15.69
C PHE A 174 9.55 5.56 15.26
N TRP A 175 9.34 5.37 13.95
CA TRP A 175 8.92 4.09 13.40
C TRP A 175 9.94 2.97 13.66
N ASP A 176 11.23 3.24 13.51
CA ASP A 176 12.31 2.28 13.79
C ASP A 176 12.33 1.88 15.26
N ASN A 177 12.07 2.83 16.18
CA ASN A 177 11.98 2.56 17.62
C ASN A 177 10.78 1.67 17.96
N GLU A 178 9.60 1.92 17.35
CA GLU A 178 8.42 1.07 17.53
C GLU A 178 8.66 -0.36 17.02
N VAL A 179 9.27 -0.51 15.85
CA VAL A 179 9.65 -1.81 15.29
C VAL A 179 10.64 -2.53 16.22
N ALA A 180 11.64 -1.82 16.75
CA ALA A 180 12.60 -2.39 17.68
C ALA A 180 11.94 -2.84 19.01
N GLY A 181 10.93 -2.10 19.47
CA GLY A 181 10.13 -2.47 20.64
C GLY A 181 9.30 -3.73 20.45
N LEU A 182 8.83 -3.98 19.22
CA LEU A 182 7.97 -5.12 18.88
C LEU A 182 8.74 -6.36 18.38
N LYS A 183 10.06 -6.36 18.40
CA LYS A 183 10.89 -7.44 17.83
C LYS A 183 10.56 -8.85 18.35
N ASP A 184 10.13 -8.96 19.60
CA ASP A 184 9.79 -10.23 20.28
C ASP A 184 8.28 -10.54 20.21
N ASP A 185 7.45 -9.61 19.72
CA ASP A 185 6.02 -9.78 19.46
C ASP A 185 5.76 -9.77 17.95
N GLN A 186 5.80 -10.92 17.32
CA GLN A 186 5.65 -11.03 15.88
C GLN A 186 4.25 -10.66 15.37
N ASP A 187 3.21 -10.97 16.15
CA ASP A 187 1.84 -10.62 15.76
C ASP A 187 1.63 -9.11 15.86
N GLY A 188 2.09 -8.50 16.95
CA GLY A 188 2.10 -7.04 17.11
C GLY A 188 2.92 -6.32 16.04
N LEU A 189 4.09 -6.86 15.69
CA LEU A 189 4.93 -6.31 14.62
C LEU A 189 4.22 -6.38 13.26
N ASN A 190 3.61 -7.50 12.91
CA ASN A 190 2.88 -7.63 11.65
C ASN A 190 1.67 -6.68 11.60
N GLU A 191 0.96 -6.52 12.72
CA GLU A 191 -0.14 -5.54 12.81
C GLU A 191 0.37 -4.11 12.65
N PHE A 192 1.46 -3.76 13.33
CA PHE A 192 2.08 -2.44 13.21
C PHE A 192 2.48 -2.13 11.76
N TYR A 193 3.11 -3.07 11.07
CA TYR A 193 3.47 -2.90 9.66
C TYR A 193 2.24 -2.70 8.76
N ARG A 194 1.13 -3.39 9.02
CA ARG A 194 -0.10 -3.22 8.23
C ARG A 194 -0.77 -1.87 8.47
N GLN A 195 -0.73 -1.38 9.71
CA GLN A 195 -1.35 -0.11 10.08
C GLN A 195 -0.49 1.09 9.68
N PHE A 196 0.83 0.95 9.76
CA PHE A 196 1.81 2.02 9.51
C PHE A 196 2.85 1.58 8.48
N PRO A 197 2.41 1.26 7.24
CA PRO A 197 3.29 0.69 6.24
C PRO A 197 4.20 1.76 5.62
N ARG A 198 5.50 1.45 5.51
CA ARG A 198 6.45 2.23 4.72
C ARG A 198 6.64 1.68 3.31
N THR A 199 6.22 0.44 3.09
CA THR A 199 6.23 -0.21 1.78
C THR A 199 4.92 -0.94 1.52
N GLU A 200 4.61 -1.24 0.25
CA GLU A 200 3.46 -2.07 -0.10
C GLU A 200 3.53 -3.46 0.53
N GLN A 201 4.73 -3.99 0.71
CA GLN A 201 4.95 -5.29 1.34
C GLN A 201 4.60 -5.26 2.83
N HIS A 202 4.89 -4.15 3.52
CA HIS A 202 4.43 -3.93 4.88
C HIS A 202 2.91 -3.90 4.96
N ALA A 203 2.25 -3.17 4.06
CA ALA A 203 0.79 -3.06 4.03
C ALA A 203 0.09 -4.40 3.86
N PHE A 204 0.70 -5.36 3.17
CA PHE A 204 0.11 -6.67 2.86
C PHE A 204 0.81 -7.84 3.56
N ARG A 205 1.40 -7.59 4.73
CA ARG A 205 1.98 -8.64 5.57
C ARG A 205 0.92 -9.64 6.03
N ASP A 206 1.29 -10.92 5.97
CA ASP A 206 0.42 -12.01 6.38
C ASP A 206 0.74 -12.49 7.80
N GLU A 207 -0.24 -13.07 8.46
CA GLU A 207 -0.07 -13.73 9.75
C GLU A 207 0.40 -15.17 9.55
N ALA A 208 1.35 -15.59 10.40
CA ALA A 208 2.01 -16.89 10.28
C ALA A 208 1.12 -18.12 10.59
N LYS A 209 -0.13 -17.92 11.01
CA LYS A 209 -0.96 -18.95 11.66
C LYS A 209 -1.29 -20.19 10.81
N ALA A 210 -1.18 -20.13 9.50
CA ALA A 210 -1.51 -21.25 8.60
C ALA A 210 -0.41 -21.62 7.60
N SER A 211 0.78 -21.06 7.73
CA SER A 211 1.88 -21.32 6.80
C SER A 211 2.71 -22.53 7.22
N LEU A 212 3.02 -23.41 6.25
CA LEU A 212 4.02 -24.48 6.43
C LEU A 212 5.45 -23.92 6.57
N PHE A 213 5.67 -22.68 6.18
CA PHE A 213 6.95 -21.99 6.26
C PHE A 213 6.98 -21.07 7.48
N ASN A 214 8.17 -20.89 8.04
CA ASN A 214 8.38 -19.89 9.09
C ASN A 214 8.37 -18.48 8.45
N LEU A 215 7.18 -17.87 8.39
CA LEU A 215 6.98 -16.54 7.78
C LEU A 215 7.79 -15.47 8.49
N THR A 216 8.00 -15.58 9.80
CA THR A 216 8.86 -14.67 10.56
C THR A 216 10.26 -14.59 9.97
N LYS A 217 10.88 -15.74 9.72
CA LYS A 217 12.23 -15.78 9.11
C LYS A 217 12.22 -15.28 7.67
N ILE A 218 11.16 -15.54 6.93
CA ILE A 218 11.00 -15.04 5.56
C ILE A 218 10.89 -13.52 5.56
N TYR A 219 10.05 -12.94 6.42
CA TYR A 219 9.92 -11.49 6.51
C TYR A 219 11.20 -10.82 7.03
N GLN A 220 11.86 -11.40 8.02
CA GLN A 220 13.17 -10.90 8.46
C GLN A 220 14.19 -10.88 7.31
N GLN A 221 14.17 -11.89 6.45
CA GLN A 221 15.06 -11.92 5.28
C GLN A 221 14.65 -10.88 4.23
N ILE A 222 13.36 -10.69 4.01
CA ILE A 222 12.83 -9.66 3.11
C ILE A 222 13.23 -8.27 3.62
N ASP A 223 13.00 -7.98 4.89
CA ASP A 223 13.34 -6.70 5.52
C ASP A 223 14.86 -6.45 5.44
N HIS A 224 15.67 -7.49 5.69
CA HIS A 224 17.11 -7.41 5.51
C HIS A 224 17.50 -7.06 4.08
N ASN A 225 16.90 -7.74 3.09
CA ASN A 225 17.16 -7.49 1.69
C ASN A 225 16.76 -6.07 1.26
N GLU A 226 15.67 -5.54 1.80
CA GLU A 226 15.22 -4.17 1.53
C GLU A 226 16.11 -3.11 2.19
N SER A 227 16.62 -3.38 3.38
CA SER A 227 17.53 -2.49 4.09
C SER A 227 18.91 -2.39 3.42
N MET A 228 19.29 -3.43 2.65
CA MET A 228 20.55 -3.47 1.92
C MET A 228 20.35 -2.85 0.53
N ALA A 229 21.20 -1.90 0.14
CA ALA A 229 21.18 -1.36 -1.21
C ALA A 229 21.30 -2.50 -2.23
N ALA A 230 20.46 -2.49 -3.26
CA ALA A 230 20.42 -3.54 -4.30
C ALA A 230 21.81 -3.81 -4.94
N SER A 231 22.66 -2.78 -5.02
CA SER A 231 24.05 -2.88 -5.47
C SER A 231 24.96 -3.71 -4.55
N THR A 232 24.60 -3.84 -3.28
CA THR A 232 25.38 -4.64 -2.29
C THR A 232 24.95 -6.11 -2.29
N LEU A 233 23.70 -6.39 -2.62
CA LEU A 233 23.13 -7.75 -2.64
C LEU A 233 23.37 -8.48 -3.94
N ILE A 234 23.41 -7.76 -5.07
CA ILE A 234 23.47 -8.34 -6.41
C ILE A 234 24.50 -7.56 -7.23
N THR A 235 25.51 -8.25 -7.68
CA THR A 235 26.48 -7.71 -8.64
C THR A 235 26.09 -8.16 -10.04
N ARG A 236 25.90 -7.22 -10.95
CA ARG A 236 25.66 -7.52 -12.35
C ARG A 236 26.98 -7.68 -13.10
N GLY A 237 27.06 -8.67 -13.99
CA GLY A 237 28.29 -8.91 -14.73
C GLY A 237 28.19 -10.04 -15.76
N ASN A 238 29.33 -10.43 -16.28
CA ASN A 238 29.47 -11.53 -17.24
C ASN A 238 30.51 -12.53 -16.76
N PHE A 239 30.33 -13.80 -17.11
CA PHE A 239 31.36 -14.80 -16.95
C PHE A 239 32.26 -14.79 -18.20
N GLN A 240 33.54 -14.78 -17.98
CA GLN A 240 34.57 -14.78 -19.05
C GLN A 240 35.67 -15.77 -18.72
N TRP A 241 36.34 -16.25 -19.77
CA TRP A 241 37.56 -17.02 -19.60
C TRP A 241 38.66 -16.14 -19.02
N GLU A 242 39.43 -16.70 -18.09
CA GLU A 242 40.56 -15.98 -17.49
C GLU A 242 41.55 -15.53 -18.56
N ASN A 243 41.89 -14.25 -18.55
CA ASN A 243 42.72 -13.60 -19.60
C ASN A 243 42.20 -13.75 -21.04
N GLY A 244 40.91 -14.07 -21.22
CA GLY A 244 40.30 -14.25 -22.55
C GLY A 244 40.69 -15.56 -23.26
N ILE A 245 41.42 -16.45 -22.61
CA ILE A 245 41.89 -17.73 -23.19
C ILE A 245 40.81 -18.79 -22.95
N LYS A 246 40.24 -19.29 -24.05
CA LYS A 246 39.23 -20.36 -24.03
C LYS A 246 39.70 -21.61 -23.28
N ASP A 247 38.77 -22.27 -22.57
CA ASP A 247 38.97 -23.47 -21.79
C ASP A 247 39.93 -23.33 -20.58
N THR A 248 40.17 -22.09 -20.17
CA THR A 248 40.81 -21.75 -18.88
C THR A 248 39.77 -21.62 -17.79
N ARG A 249 40.16 -21.12 -16.64
CA ARG A 249 39.25 -20.82 -15.55
C ARG A 249 38.24 -19.74 -15.94
N VAL A 250 36.97 -19.91 -15.53
CA VAL A 250 35.92 -18.90 -15.70
C VAL A 250 35.95 -17.93 -14.51
N VAL A 251 35.99 -16.65 -14.82
CA VAL A 251 35.95 -15.57 -13.83
C VAL A 251 34.71 -14.70 -14.04
N PHE A 252 34.15 -14.22 -12.97
CA PHE A 252 33.04 -13.26 -13.03
C PHE A 252 33.62 -11.84 -13.11
N MET A 253 33.22 -11.11 -14.14
CA MET A 253 33.63 -9.73 -14.35
C MET A 253 32.41 -8.80 -14.14
N PRO A 254 32.42 -7.94 -13.10
CA PRO A 254 31.37 -6.96 -12.88
C PRO A 254 31.21 -6.04 -14.10
N HIS A 255 29.98 -5.86 -14.55
CA HIS A 255 29.64 -4.97 -15.66
C HIS A 255 28.21 -4.49 -15.54
N LYS A 256 27.96 -3.17 -15.66
CA LYS A 256 26.62 -2.58 -15.49
C LYS A 256 25.53 -3.18 -16.37
N ASP A 257 25.88 -3.58 -17.59
CA ASP A 257 25.00 -4.18 -18.59
C ASP A 257 25.21 -5.69 -18.73
N GLY A 258 25.84 -6.32 -17.73
CA GLY A 258 26.12 -7.75 -17.72
C GLY A 258 24.85 -8.60 -17.77
N ARG A 259 24.97 -9.82 -18.30
CA ARG A 259 23.85 -10.77 -18.46
C ARG A 259 23.42 -11.44 -17.17
N PHE A 260 24.34 -11.56 -16.21
CA PHE A 260 24.13 -12.32 -14.99
C PHE A 260 23.99 -11.40 -13.80
N HIS A 261 23.09 -11.76 -12.90
CA HIS A 261 22.93 -11.17 -11.58
C HIS A 261 23.41 -12.18 -10.57
N VAL A 262 24.49 -11.88 -9.86
CA VAL A 262 25.15 -12.76 -8.92
C VAL A 262 25.11 -12.16 -7.53
N SER A 263 24.46 -12.88 -6.60
CA SER A 263 24.35 -12.45 -5.20
C SER A 263 25.54 -12.87 -4.34
N TRP A 264 26.25 -13.90 -4.75
CA TRP A 264 27.42 -14.37 -4.03
C TRP A 264 28.37 -15.13 -4.97
N ILE A 265 29.67 -14.96 -4.77
CA ILE A 265 30.72 -15.68 -5.46
C ILE A 265 31.64 -16.25 -4.39
N PRO A 266 31.93 -17.57 -4.41
CA PRO A 266 32.82 -18.17 -3.44
C PRO A 266 34.22 -17.54 -3.52
N PRO A 267 34.86 -17.24 -2.38
CA PRO A 267 36.24 -16.77 -2.38
C PRO A 267 37.19 -17.75 -3.08
N ILE A 268 38.25 -17.22 -3.66
CA ILE A 268 39.29 -18.03 -4.31
C ILE A 268 39.83 -19.05 -3.31
N GLY A 269 39.85 -20.31 -3.67
CA GLY A 269 40.29 -21.44 -2.83
C GLY A 269 39.18 -22.14 -2.05
N MET A 270 37.96 -21.58 -1.99
CA MET A 270 36.81 -22.27 -1.40
C MET A 270 35.98 -23.10 -2.37
N GLN A 271 36.20 -22.96 -3.66
CA GLN A 271 35.42 -23.60 -4.74
C GLN A 271 35.42 -25.13 -4.71
N ASN A 272 36.48 -25.74 -4.13
CA ASN A 272 36.60 -27.20 -3.99
C ASN A 272 36.49 -27.66 -2.54
N ARG A 273 36.09 -26.82 -1.64
CA ARG A 273 35.99 -27.17 -0.22
C ARG A 273 34.68 -27.92 0.03
N VAL A 274 34.79 -29.09 0.60
CA VAL A 274 33.64 -29.87 1.07
C VAL A 274 33.42 -29.57 2.55
N ILE A 275 32.20 -29.14 2.91
CA ILE A 275 31.80 -28.95 4.29
C ILE A 275 30.99 -30.16 4.72
N SER A 276 31.51 -30.90 5.70
CA SER A 276 30.77 -32.02 6.29
C SER A 276 29.97 -31.53 7.48
N LYS A 277 28.65 -31.73 7.45
CA LYS A 277 27.73 -31.40 8.56
C LYS A 277 26.78 -32.55 8.78
N ASN A 278 26.76 -33.10 10.00
CA ASN A 278 25.91 -34.25 10.36
C ASN A 278 26.08 -35.47 9.44
N GLY A 279 27.31 -35.79 9.01
CA GLY A 279 27.60 -36.93 8.14
C GLY A 279 27.26 -36.72 6.67
N THR A 280 26.72 -35.54 6.29
CA THR A 280 26.44 -35.19 4.90
C THR A 280 27.45 -34.19 4.39
N ASN A 281 28.01 -34.47 3.23
CA ASN A 281 28.96 -33.59 2.54
C ASN A 281 28.21 -32.61 1.65
N TYR A 282 28.45 -31.34 1.86
CA TYR A 282 27.94 -30.22 1.05
C TYR A 282 29.10 -29.58 0.29
N PRO A 283 28.88 -29.16 -0.97
CA PRO A 283 29.85 -28.30 -1.63
C PRO A 283 30.09 -27.06 -0.74
N GLY A 284 31.33 -26.62 -0.69
CA GLY A 284 31.73 -25.49 0.17
C GLY A 284 31.30 -24.12 -0.34
N ASN A 285 30.29 -24.10 -1.19
CA ASN A 285 29.78 -22.92 -1.84
C ASN A 285 28.48 -22.47 -1.21
#